data_c8b684ca2196ee84451c9c1aea9bcaee
#
_entry.id   c8b684ca2196ee84451c9c1aea9bcaee
#
_cell.length_a   1.000
_cell.length_b   1.000
_cell.length_c   1.000
_cell.angle_alpha   90.00
_cell.angle_beta   90.00
_cell.angle_gamma   90.00
#
_symmetry.space_group_name_H-M   'P 1'
#
loop_
_entity.id
_entity.type
_entity.pdbx_description
1 polymer ?
#
loop_
_entity_poly.entity_id
_entity_poly.type
_entity_poly.pdbx_seq_one_letter_code
_entity_poly.pdbx_strand_id
1 'polypeptide(L)'
;MKKTLVLHNDIRMIPELAAFVEALAADCALDERLKAGLNLALEEAVTNVMMYAYPAGETGRIEISAGREGERMVFTVVDSGMPVDPTSVPDADISLGVSERPIGGLGIFLVRKLMDEVRYERAGTKNVLTLVKRI
;
A
#
# COMPACT_ATOMS: atom_id res chain seq x y z
N MET A 1 -1.47 -19.43 3.75
CA MET A 1 -1.79 -18.67 4.97
C MET A 1 -2.07 -17.22 4.61
N LYS A 2 -3.10 -16.64 5.19
CA LYS A 2 -3.50 -15.26 4.93
C LYS A 2 -3.65 -14.49 6.23
N LYS A 3 -3.07 -13.31 6.29
CA LYS A 3 -3.22 -12.40 7.44
C LYS A 3 -3.98 -11.16 7.00
N THR A 4 -4.78 -10.60 7.90
CA THR A 4 -5.58 -9.40 7.63
C THR A 4 -5.39 -8.38 8.76
N LEU A 5 -5.26 -7.12 8.38
CA LEU A 5 -5.18 -5.98 9.29
C LEU A 5 -6.24 -4.97 8.87
N VAL A 6 -6.97 -4.41 9.83
CA VAL A 6 -7.95 -3.35 9.57
C VAL A 6 -7.49 -2.09 10.27
N LEU A 7 -7.42 -1.00 9.50
CA LEU A 7 -7.07 0.33 9.99
C LEU A 7 -8.18 1.32 9.67
N HIS A 8 -8.19 2.44 10.37
CA HIS A 8 -8.95 3.62 9.97
C HIS A 8 -8.00 4.59 9.25
N ASN A 9 -8.56 5.57 8.56
CA ASN A 9 -7.80 6.57 7.82
C ASN A 9 -7.13 7.62 8.72
N ASP A 10 -6.35 7.15 9.67
CA ASP A 10 -5.62 7.97 10.64
C ASP A 10 -4.14 7.57 10.57
N ILE A 11 -3.27 8.50 10.18
CA ILE A 11 -1.84 8.24 10.03
C ILE A 11 -1.17 7.77 11.31
N ARG A 12 -1.76 8.04 12.48
CA ARG A 12 -1.25 7.52 13.75
C ARG A 12 -1.34 6.01 13.88
N MET A 13 -2.11 5.35 12.98
CA MET A 13 -2.22 3.89 12.95
C MET A 13 -1.13 3.23 12.09
N ILE A 14 -0.31 3.97 11.40
CA ILE A 14 0.77 3.43 10.55
C ILE A 14 1.71 2.47 11.33
N PRO A 15 2.08 2.73 12.60
CA PRO A 15 2.89 1.77 13.36
C PRO A 15 2.27 0.36 13.46
N GLU A 16 0.94 0.24 13.42
CA GLU A 16 0.28 -1.07 13.42
C GLU A 16 0.55 -1.83 12.12
N LEU A 17 0.70 -1.11 11.02
CA LEU A 17 1.08 -1.71 9.75
C LEU A 17 2.51 -2.28 9.82
N ALA A 18 3.43 -1.57 10.44
CA ALA A 18 4.80 -2.05 10.64
C ALA A 18 4.82 -3.34 11.47
N ALA A 19 4.02 -3.41 12.53
CA ALA A 19 3.90 -4.62 13.35
C ALA A 19 3.30 -5.79 12.55
N PHE A 20 2.34 -5.52 11.68
CA PHE A 20 1.74 -6.50 10.79
C PHE A 20 2.78 -7.09 9.82
N VAL A 21 3.58 -6.23 9.21
CA VAL A 21 4.66 -6.66 8.30
C VAL A 21 5.72 -7.46 9.05
N GLU A 22 6.06 -7.07 10.27
CA GLU A 22 7.01 -7.78 11.12
C GLU A 22 6.54 -9.22 11.39
N ALA A 23 5.28 -9.39 11.77
CA ALA A 23 4.69 -10.70 12.02
C ALA A 23 4.62 -11.54 10.75
N LEU A 24 4.25 -10.93 9.63
CA LEU A 24 4.18 -11.58 8.33
C LEU A 24 5.55 -12.09 7.89
N ALA A 25 6.58 -11.27 8.05
CA ALA A 25 7.94 -11.62 7.68
C ALA A 25 8.45 -12.82 8.50
N ALA A 26 8.13 -12.86 9.79
CA ALA A 26 8.48 -13.98 10.65
C ALA A 26 7.77 -15.26 10.20
N ASP A 27 6.47 -15.19 9.91
CA ASP A 27 5.68 -16.35 9.50
C ASP A 27 6.08 -16.89 8.12
N CYS A 28 6.50 -16.03 7.22
CA CYS A 28 6.86 -16.40 5.85
C CYS A 28 8.37 -16.54 5.65
N ALA A 29 9.15 -16.40 6.71
CA ALA A 29 10.63 -16.48 6.67
C ALA A 29 11.25 -15.52 5.66
N LEU A 30 10.76 -14.28 5.63
CA LEU A 30 11.30 -13.24 4.75
C LEU A 30 12.55 -12.63 5.36
N ASP A 31 13.56 -12.32 4.53
CA ASP A 31 14.76 -11.67 5.02
C ASP A 31 14.52 -10.19 5.35
N GLU A 32 15.49 -9.58 6.04
CA GLU A 32 15.38 -8.21 6.51
C GLU A 32 15.24 -7.19 5.38
N ARG A 33 15.93 -7.42 4.26
CA ARG A 33 15.88 -6.52 3.11
C ARG A 33 14.50 -6.55 2.45
N LEU A 34 13.95 -7.74 2.28
CA LEU A 34 12.63 -7.91 1.70
C LEU A 34 11.56 -7.32 2.63
N LYS A 35 11.67 -7.60 3.92
CA LYS A 35 10.77 -7.02 4.93
C LYS A 35 10.75 -5.50 4.89
N ALA A 36 11.93 -4.87 4.84
CA ALA A 36 12.04 -3.42 4.80
C ALA A 36 11.38 -2.84 3.54
N GLY A 37 11.61 -3.45 2.38
CA GLY A 37 10.99 -3.02 1.13
C GLY A 37 9.48 -3.15 1.15
N LEU A 38 8.96 -4.26 1.65
CA LEU A 38 7.51 -4.48 1.78
C LEU A 38 6.88 -3.48 2.75
N ASN A 39 7.53 -3.21 3.87
CA ASN A 39 7.03 -2.24 4.83
C ASN A 39 6.92 -0.86 4.20
N LEU A 40 7.95 -0.42 3.48
CA LEU A 40 7.94 0.87 2.81
C LEU A 40 6.85 0.95 1.75
N ALA A 41 6.73 -0.07 0.91
CA ALA A 41 5.71 -0.10 -0.15
C ALA A 41 4.29 -0.05 0.42
N LEU A 42 4.01 -0.84 1.45
CA LEU A 42 2.70 -0.86 2.09
C LEU A 42 2.40 0.45 2.81
N GLU A 43 3.38 1.02 3.50
CA GLU A 43 3.22 2.31 4.17
C GLU A 43 2.84 3.40 3.18
N GLU A 44 3.53 3.47 2.03
CA GLU A 44 3.22 4.45 1.00
C GLU A 44 1.83 4.22 0.39
N ALA A 45 1.48 2.97 0.08
CA ALA A 45 0.19 2.63 -0.49
C ALA A 45 -0.97 2.96 0.46
N VAL A 46 -0.84 2.59 1.73
CA VAL A 46 -1.88 2.81 2.75
C VAL A 46 -2.00 4.31 3.08
N THR A 47 -0.89 5.02 3.22
CA THR A 47 -0.91 6.46 3.46
C THR A 47 -1.60 7.19 2.31
N ASN A 48 -1.37 6.76 1.09
CA ASN A 48 -2.02 7.32 -0.09
C ASN A 48 -3.55 7.18 -0.01
N VAL A 49 -4.04 6.02 0.42
CA VAL A 49 -5.48 5.79 0.64
C VAL A 49 -6.00 6.72 1.74
N MET A 50 -5.28 6.79 2.86
CA MET A 50 -5.68 7.64 3.99
C MET A 50 -5.84 9.11 3.61
N MET A 51 -4.95 9.60 2.74
CA MET A 51 -4.92 11.01 2.36
C MET A 51 -5.89 11.36 1.23
N TYR A 52 -6.16 10.44 0.31
CA TYR A 52 -6.84 10.79 -0.93
C TYR A 52 -8.17 10.08 -1.16
N ALA A 53 -8.38 8.91 -0.58
CA ALA A 53 -9.63 8.17 -0.78
C ALA A 53 -10.77 8.68 0.13
N TYR A 54 -10.43 9.23 1.28
CA TYR A 54 -11.43 9.74 2.23
C TYR A 54 -11.29 11.24 2.41
N PRO A 55 -12.40 12.00 2.35
CA PRO A 55 -12.37 13.43 2.64
C PRO A 55 -11.93 13.69 4.08
N ALA A 56 -11.32 14.86 4.30
CA ALA A 56 -10.91 15.27 5.64
C ALA A 56 -12.11 15.28 6.60
N GLY A 57 -11.92 14.71 7.78
CA GLY A 57 -12.96 14.63 8.82
C GLY A 57 -13.87 13.41 8.70
N GLU A 58 -13.82 12.64 7.59
CA GLU A 58 -14.54 11.38 7.49
C GLU A 58 -13.67 10.22 7.97
N THR A 59 -14.30 9.28 8.69
CA THR A 59 -13.63 8.05 9.12
C THR A 59 -13.92 6.94 8.15
N GLY A 60 -12.88 6.36 7.58
CA GLY A 60 -13.00 5.25 6.65
C GLY A 60 -12.20 4.04 7.10
N ARG A 61 -12.62 2.87 6.62
CA ARG A 61 -11.97 1.60 6.92
C ARG A 61 -11.04 1.23 5.78
N ILE A 62 -9.85 0.72 6.14
CA ILE A 62 -8.87 0.20 5.20
C ILE A 62 -8.52 -1.21 5.64
N GLU A 63 -8.71 -2.19 4.77
CA GLU A 63 -8.42 -3.58 5.05
C GLU A 63 -7.22 -4.03 4.23
N ILE A 64 -6.17 -4.47 4.93
CA ILE A 64 -4.96 -4.97 4.30
C ILE A 64 -4.91 -6.48 4.51
N SER A 65 -4.84 -7.24 3.42
CA SER A 65 -4.68 -8.69 3.48
C SER A 65 -3.36 -9.06 2.83
N ALA A 66 -2.69 -10.07 3.38
CA ALA A 66 -1.42 -10.53 2.87
C ALA A 66 -1.33 -12.05 2.97
N GLY A 67 -0.73 -12.67 1.97
CA GLY A 67 -0.50 -14.10 1.95
C GLY A 67 0.61 -14.49 1.00
N ARG A 68 1.19 -15.66 1.25
CA ARG A 68 2.18 -16.24 0.38
C ARG A 68 1.50 -17.20 -0.60
N GLU A 69 1.77 -17.02 -1.89
CA GLU A 69 1.28 -17.90 -2.96
C GLU A 69 2.49 -18.41 -3.75
N GLY A 70 2.99 -19.59 -3.37
CA GLY A 70 4.21 -20.13 -3.95
C GLY A 70 5.41 -19.25 -3.62
N GLU A 71 6.07 -18.71 -4.63
CA GLU A 71 7.22 -17.83 -4.49
C GLU A 71 6.85 -16.35 -4.60
N ARG A 72 5.60 -16.01 -4.29
CA ARG A 72 5.11 -14.63 -4.33
C ARG A 72 4.42 -14.28 -3.03
N MET A 73 4.60 -13.03 -2.60
CA MET A 73 3.77 -12.42 -1.58
C MET A 73 2.72 -11.57 -2.28
N VAL A 74 1.45 -11.77 -1.92
CA VAL A 74 0.33 -11.03 -2.51
C VAL A 74 -0.36 -10.22 -1.41
N PHE A 75 -0.48 -8.92 -1.65
CA PHE A 75 -1.14 -7.99 -0.73
C PHE A 75 -2.34 -7.37 -1.42
N THR A 76 -3.45 -7.22 -0.69
CA THR A 76 -4.58 -6.42 -1.16
C THR A 76 -4.85 -5.33 -0.15
N VAL A 77 -5.07 -4.11 -0.64
CA VAL A 77 -5.48 -2.96 0.17
C VAL A 77 -6.86 -2.55 -0.33
N VAL A 78 -7.87 -2.69 0.52
CA VAL A 78 -9.27 -2.45 0.17
C VAL A 78 -9.81 -1.30 1.01
N ASP A 79 -10.43 -0.33 0.36
CA ASP A 79 -11.12 0.77 1.02
C ASP A 79 -12.45 1.06 0.33
N SER A 80 -13.32 1.83 1.00
CA SER A 80 -14.63 2.22 0.50
C SER A 80 -14.72 3.72 0.23
N GLY A 81 -13.59 4.36 0.01
CA GLY A 81 -13.52 5.78 -0.30
C GLY A 81 -13.86 6.11 -1.74
N MET A 82 -13.56 7.34 -2.12
CA MET A 82 -13.74 7.76 -3.52
C MET A 82 -12.81 6.99 -4.43
N PRO A 83 -13.17 6.84 -5.72
CA PRO A 83 -12.27 6.19 -6.69
C PRO A 83 -10.96 6.95 -6.80
N VAL A 84 -9.87 6.29 -6.43
CA VAL A 84 -8.51 6.82 -6.58
C VAL A 84 -7.65 5.69 -7.13
N ASP A 85 -7.28 5.81 -8.39
CA ASP A 85 -6.43 4.82 -9.06
C ASP A 85 -4.97 5.27 -9.01
N PRO A 86 -4.16 4.72 -8.10
CA PRO A 86 -2.76 5.12 -8.01
C PRO A 86 -1.95 4.70 -9.24
N THR A 87 -2.42 3.71 -10.00
CA THR A 87 -1.73 3.26 -11.21
C THR A 87 -1.88 4.22 -12.38
N SER A 88 -2.85 5.14 -12.32
CA SER A 88 -3.04 6.16 -13.33
C SER A 88 -2.16 7.40 -13.11
N VAL A 89 -1.52 7.50 -11.95
CA VAL A 89 -0.60 8.59 -11.63
C VAL A 89 0.74 8.33 -12.33
N PRO A 90 1.26 9.28 -13.13
CA PRO A 90 2.57 9.11 -13.76
C PRO A 90 3.68 8.98 -12.71
N ASP A 91 4.76 8.29 -13.05
CA ASP A 91 5.92 8.24 -12.17
C ASP A 91 6.43 9.66 -11.88
N ALA A 92 6.87 9.89 -10.64
CA ALA A 92 7.39 11.17 -10.24
C ALA A 92 8.64 11.50 -11.05
N ASP A 93 8.73 12.76 -11.51
CA ASP A 93 9.93 13.26 -12.13
C ASP A 93 10.89 13.68 -11.01
N ILE A 94 11.86 12.83 -10.74
CA ILE A 94 12.81 13.06 -9.64
C ILE A 94 13.79 14.20 -9.91
N SER A 95 13.81 14.73 -11.14
CA SER A 95 14.61 15.92 -11.46
C SER A 95 13.95 17.20 -10.95
N LEU A 96 12.64 17.16 -10.65
CA LEU A 96 11.92 18.30 -10.10
C LEU A 96 12.16 18.42 -8.59
N GLY A 97 12.12 19.65 -8.09
CA GLY A 97 12.13 19.89 -6.65
C GLY A 97 10.85 19.35 -5.98
N VAL A 98 10.90 19.16 -4.67
CA VAL A 98 9.76 18.59 -3.91
C VAL A 98 8.49 19.41 -4.12
N SER A 99 8.61 20.75 -4.16
CA SER A 99 7.46 21.63 -4.35
C SER A 99 6.90 21.61 -5.77
N GLU A 100 7.63 21.06 -6.71
CA GLU A 100 7.22 20.98 -8.12
C GLU A 100 6.62 19.62 -8.50
N ARG A 101 6.73 18.63 -7.61
CA ARG A 101 6.20 17.28 -7.88
C ARG A 101 4.70 17.22 -7.62
N PRO A 102 3.95 16.45 -8.43
CA PRO A 102 2.55 16.17 -8.13
C PRO A 102 2.41 15.49 -6.76
N ILE A 103 1.34 15.85 -6.04
CA ILE A 103 1.03 15.24 -4.76
C ILE A 103 0.81 13.73 -4.97
N GLY A 104 1.45 12.89 -4.13
CA GLY A 104 1.31 11.44 -4.17
C GLY A 104 2.14 10.72 -5.23
N GLY A 105 2.72 11.47 -6.19
CA GLY A 105 3.48 10.85 -7.29
C GLY A 105 4.71 10.09 -6.81
N LEU A 106 5.43 10.62 -5.84
CA LEU A 106 6.64 9.98 -5.30
C LEU A 106 6.30 8.68 -4.57
N GLY A 107 5.23 8.67 -3.78
CA GLY A 107 4.79 7.46 -3.06
C GLY A 107 4.50 6.32 -4.00
N ILE A 108 3.74 6.57 -5.08
CA ILE A 108 3.42 5.56 -6.08
C ILE A 108 4.67 5.14 -6.87
N PHE A 109 5.58 6.06 -7.13
CA PHE A 109 6.86 5.73 -7.74
C PHE A 109 7.61 4.67 -6.90
N LEU A 110 7.68 4.87 -5.58
CA LEU A 110 8.33 3.92 -4.67
C LEU A 110 7.62 2.57 -4.66
N VAL A 111 6.28 2.55 -4.62
CA VAL A 111 5.51 1.30 -4.66
C VAL A 111 5.82 0.52 -5.94
N ARG A 112 5.82 1.20 -7.10
CA ARG A 112 6.13 0.55 -8.38
C ARG A 112 7.56 0.03 -8.44
N LYS A 113 8.52 0.72 -7.81
CA LYS A 113 9.93 0.29 -7.78
C LYS A 113 10.14 -0.90 -6.87
N LEU A 114 9.41 -0.98 -5.76
CA LEU A 114 9.59 -2.01 -4.75
C LEU A 114 8.78 -3.29 -5.04
N MET A 115 7.65 -3.17 -5.73
CA MET A 115 6.78 -4.30 -6.04
C MET A 115 6.95 -4.76 -7.48
N ASP A 116 6.70 -6.04 -7.73
CA ASP A 116 6.79 -6.61 -9.08
C ASP A 116 5.52 -6.35 -9.89
N GLU A 117 4.36 -6.28 -9.22
CA GLU A 117 3.10 -5.93 -9.86
C GLU A 117 2.31 -4.98 -8.96
N VAL A 118 1.66 -4.00 -9.57
CA VAL A 118 0.74 -3.09 -8.91
C VAL A 118 -0.51 -3.02 -9.77
N ARG A 119 -1.65 -3.47 -9.25
CA ARG A 119 -2.92 -3.49 -9.97
C ARG A 119 -4.00 -2.80 -9.17
N TYR A 120 -4.85 -2.06 -9.86
CA TYR A 120 -6.00 -1.38 -9.26
C TYR A 120 -7.28 -1.83 -9.92
N GLU A 121 -8.33 -2.01 -9.11
CA GLU A 121 -9.68 -2.28 -9.58
C GLU A 121 -10.68 -1.53 -8.73
N ARG A 122 -11.67 -0.92 -9.38
CA ARG A 122 -12.84 -0.39 -8.69
C ARG A 122 -13.94 -1.44 -8.73
N ALA A 123 -14.24 -2.06 -7.59
CA ALA A 123 -15.23 -3.12 -7.46
C ALA A 123 -16.44 -2.59 -6.68
N GLY A 124 -17.48 -2.17 -7.38
CA GLY A 124 -18.66 -1.56 -6.75
C GLY A 124 -18.29 -0.26 -6.04
N THR A 125 -18.45 -0.22 -4.72
CA THR A 125 -18.12 0.95 -3.88
C THR A 125 -16.71 0.87 -3.29
N LYS A 126 -15.89 -0.09 -3.73
CA LYS A 126 -14.57 -0.34 -3.12
C LYS A 126 -13.44 -0.15 -4.11
N ASN A 127 -12.36 0.44 -3.61
CA ASN A 127 -11.07 0.42 -4.28
C ASN A 127 -10.34 -0.83 -3.85
N VAL A 128 -9.78 -1.58 -4.79
CA VAL A 128 -9.00 -2.78 -4.52
C VAL A 128 -7.63 -2.61 -5.18
N LEU A 129 -6.60 -2.45 -4.37
CA LEU A 129 -5.22 -2.36 -4.84
C LEU A 129 -4.52 -3.67 -4.53
N THR A 130 -3.96 -4.31 -5.54
CA THR A 130 -3.22 -5.57 -5.40
C THR A 130 -1.75 -5.32 -5.68
N LEU A 131 -0.91 -5.73 -4.75
CA LEU A 131 0.54 -5.62 -4.83
C LEU A 131 1.15 -7.01 -4.77
N VAL A 132 2.04 -7.32 -5.70
CA VAL A 132 2.69 -8.64 -5.76
C VAL A 132 4.21 -8.44 -5.70
N LYS A 133 4.86 -9.23 -4.84
CA LYS A 133 6.32 -9.26 -4.71
C LYS A 133 6.82 -10.68 -4.80
N ARG A 134 7.73 -10.94 -5.73
CA ARG A 134 8.44 -12.22 -5.81
C ARG A 134 9.43 -12.35 -4.65
N ILE A 135 9.50 -13.55 -4.13
CA ILE A 135 10.38 -13.84 -2.99
C ILE A 135 11.31 -15.02 -3.29
#